data_bde495df35ce9845befe8f1355b9507c
#
_entry.id   bde495df35ce9845befe8f1355b9507c
#
_cell.length_a   1.000
_cell.length_b   1.000
_cell.length_c   1.000
_cell.angle_alpha   90.00
_cell.angle_beta   90.00
_cell.angle_gamma   90.00
#
_symmetry.space_group_name_H-M   'P 1'
#
loop_
_entity.id
_entity.type
_entity.pdbx_description
1 polymer ?
#
loop_
_entity_poly.entity_id
_entity_poly.type
_entity_poly.pdbx_seq_one_letter_code
_entity_poly.pdbx_strand_id
1 'polypeptide(L)'
;MLLLLLLYYAQANGQAEASNKGVFKLIKRKIVEQPRRWHTTLNETLWAYRMACHGATKVSPYQLVYGHEVVLPWELKLDSRRVMFQNQLMADEYSALMKDELEDLAGHRLMALINVEANKARVSRWYDKKVKAKTFEQGELVWKLILPIGTKSSKFGKWSPT
;
A
#
# COMPACT_ATOMS: atom_id res chain seq x y z
N MET A 1 -5.35 -3.10 -23.22
CA MET A 1 -6.09 -1.85 -23.02
C MET A 1 -6.06 -1.34 -21.57
N LEU A 2 -6.25 -2.20 -20.56
CA LEU A 2 -6.21 -1.80 -19.13
C LEU A 2 -4.85 -1.24 -18.69
N LEU A 3 -3.75 -1.81 -19.17
CA LEU A 3 -2.38 -1.40 -18.81
C LEU A 3 -2.02 0.02 -19.31
N LEU A 4 -2.51 0.38 -20.48
CA LEU A 4 -2.31 1.73 -21.04
C LEU A 4 -3.10 2.80 -20.28
N LEU A 5 -4.30 2.48 -19.81
CA LEU A 5 -5.10 3.37 -18.96
C LEU A 5 -4.39 3.69 -17.63
N LEU A 6 -3.69 2.72 -17.04
CA LEU A 6 -2.94 2.91 -15.80
C LEU A 6 -1.73 3.84 -15.96
N LEU A 7 -1.10 3.85 -17.14
CA LEU A 7 0.04 4.75 -17.43
C LEU A 7 -0.39 6.20 -17.68
N TYR A 8 -1.51 6.40 -18.35
CA TYR A 8 -1.98 7.74 -18.73
C TYR A 8 -2.97 8.37 -17.74
N TYR A 9 -3.63 7.57 -16.90
CA TYR A 9 -4.61 8.05 -15.94
C TYR A 9 -4.27 7.56 -14.52
N ALA A 10 -3.28 8.19 -13.94
CA ALA A 10 -2.77 7.84 -12.59
C ALA A 10 -3.86 7.91 -11.50
N GLN A 11 -4.89 8.72 -11.67
CA GLN A 11 -6.02 8.85 -10.75
C GLN A 11 -6.88 7.59 -10.67
N ALA A 12 -6.86 6.74 -11.70
CA ALA A 12 -7.55 5.45 -11.68
C ALA A 12 -6.84 4.40 -10.81
N ASN A 13 -5.58 4.66 -10.43
CA ASN A 13 -4.80 3.75 -9.59
C ASN A 13 -4.90 4.12 -8.09
N GLY A 14 -6.09 3.93 -7.52
CA GLY A 14 -6.34 4.21 -6.10
C GLY A 14 -5.43 3.44 -5.13
N GLN A 15 -4.88 2.30 -5.53
CA GLN A 15 -3.92 1.55 -4.70
C GLN A 15 -2.55 2.24 -4.65
N ALA A 16 -2.06 2.72 -5.79
CA ALA A 16 -0.81 3.49 -5.84
C ALA A 16 -0.94 4.80 -5.05
N GLU A 17 -2.07 5.50 -5.18
CA GLU A 17 -2.34 6.71 -4.39
C GLU A 17 -2.37 6.42 -2.89
N ALA A 18 -3.04 5.36 -2.46
CA ALA A 18 -3.11 4.98 -1.05
C ALA A 18 -1.72 4.63 -0.49
N SER A 19 -0.92 3.88 -1.25
CA SER A 19 0.46 3.54 -0.90
C SER A 19 1.34 4.78 -0.81
N ASN A 20 1.27 5.67 -1.79
CA ASN A 20 2.02 6.93 -1.80
C ASN A 20 1.63 7.83 -0.63
N LYS A 21 0.34 7.93 -0.30
CA LYS A 21 -0.12 8.67 0.89
C LYS A 21 0.45 8.09 2.18
N GLY A 22 0.53 6.75 2.29
CA GLY A 22 1.13 6.04 3.42
C GLY A 22 2.61 6.38 3.59
N VAL A 23 3.40 6.19 2.53
CA VAL A 23 4.83 6.51 2.51
C VAL A 23 5.08 8.00 2.82
N PHE A 24 4.32 8.89 2.19
CA PHE A 24 4.44 10.32 2.41
C PHE A 24 4.13 10.73 3.86
N LYS A 25 3.15 10.09 4.50
CA LYS A 25 2.83 10.33 5.91
C LYS A 25 3.97 9.88 6.83
N LEU A 26 4.63 8.77 6.53
CA LEU A 26 5.79 8.29 7.28
C LEU A 26 6.99 9.22 7.13
N ILE A 27 7.29 9.66 5.89
CA ILE A 27 8.35 10.65 5.62
C ILE A 27 8.07 11.92 6.41
N LYS A 28 6.87 12.47 6.31
CA LYS A 28 6.50 13.70 7.03
C LYS A 28 6.74 13.59 8.53
N ARG A 29 6.41 12.46 9.16
CA ARG A 29 6.64 12.25 10.59
C ARG A 29 8.13 12.29 10.95
N LYS A 30 8.99 11.71 10.10
CA LYS A 30 10.43 11.64 10.37
C LYS A 30 11.15 12.96 10.13
N ILE A 31 10.67 13.78 9.20
CA ILE A 31 11.35 15.01 8.79
C ILE A 31 10.75 16.30 9.37
N VAL A 32 9.88 16.20 10.40
CA VAL A 32 9.23 17.37 11.02
C VAL A 32 10.25 18.45 11.38
N GLU A 33 11.39 18.04 11.96
CA GLU A 33 12.43 18.97 12.40
C GLU A 33 13.38 19.40 11.26
N GLN A 34 13.56 18.56 10.24
CA GLN A 34 14.51 18.79 9.15
C GLN A 34 13.92 18.45 7.77
N PRO A 35 12.98 19.26 7.23
CA PRO A 35 12.27 18.94 5.99
C PRO A 35 13.16 18.75 4.76
N ARG A 36 14.32 19.40 4.72
CA ARG A 36 15.27 19.31 3.60
C ARG A 36 16.02 17.97 3.53
N ARG A 37 15.98 17.18 4.61
CA ARG A 37 16.69 15.89 4.71
C ARG A 37 15.82 14.69 4.38
N TRP A 38 14.70 14.88 3.72
CA TRP A 38 13.78 13.79 3.35
C TRP A 38 14.45 12.66 2.57
N HIS A 39 15.43 12.98 1.72
CA HIS A 39 16.15 12.02 0.88
C HIS A 39 16.97 11.03 1.72
N THR A 40 17.54 11.44 2.85
CA THR A 40 18.33 10.56 3.72
C THR A 40 17.43 9.54 4.45
N THR A 41 16.18 9.91 4.74
CA THR A 41 15.24 9.05 5.47
C THR A 41 14.36 8.22 4.54
N LEU A 42 14.43 8.45 3.22
CA LEU A 42 13.56 7.79 2.25
C LEU A 42 13.73 6.27 2.28
N ASN A 43 14.97 5.78 2.25
CA ASN A 43 15.26 4.34 2.25
C ASN A 43 14.74 3.65 3.51
N GLU A 44 14.96 4.26 4.67
CA GLU A 44 14.45 3.75 5.95
C GLU A 44 12.92 3.75 5.99
N THR A 45 12.29 4.78 5.43
CA THR A 45 10.84 4.89 5.36
C THR A 45 10.24 3.84 4.44
N LEU A 46 10.84 3.62 3.27
CA LEU A 46 10.42 2.57 2.33
C LEU A 46 10.62 1.18 2.94
N TRP A 47 11.73 0.98 3.65
CA TRP A 47 11.98 -0.26 4.36
C TRP A 47 10.90 -0.50 5.43
N ALA A 48 10.65 0.47 6.30
CA ALA A 48 9.60 0.39 7.31
C ALA A 48 8.20 0.14 6.70
N TYR A 49 7.90 0.76 5.56
CA TYR A 49 6.63 0.55 4.85
C TYR A 49 6.50 -0.89 4.34
N ARG A 50 7.57 -1.48 3.81
CA ARG A 50 7.58 -2.87 3.32
C ARG A 50 7.43 -3.90 4.43
N MET A 51 7.91 -3.58 5.64
CA MET A 51 7.84 -4.44 6.82
C MET A 51 6.52 -4.34 7.56
N ALA A 52 5.84 -3.21 7.47
CA ALA A 52 4.60 -2.98 8.20
C ALA A 52 3.47 -3.87 7.67
N CYS A 53 2.71 -4.47 8.57
CA CYS A 53 1.47 -5.15 8.23
C CYS A 53 0.43 -4.15 7.73
N HIS A 54 -0.08 -4.35 6.53
CA HIS A 54 -1.09 -3.49 5.94
C HIS A 54 -2.50 -3.95 6.29
N GLY A 55 -3.36 -3.00 6.68
CA GLY A 55 -4.72 -3.31 7.15
C GLY A 55 -5.62 -4.03 6.13
N ALA A 56 -5.35 -3.85 4.84
CA ALA A 56 -6.11 -4.51 3.77
C ALA A 56 -5.68 -5.96 3.55
N THR A 57 -4.37 -6.22 3.52
CA THR A 57 -3.80 -7.55 3.27
C THR A 57 -3.68 -8.39 4.54
N LYS A 58 -3.58 -7.75 5.71
CA LYS A 58 -3.24 -8.34 7.01
C LYS A 58 -1.84 -8.95 7.10
N VAL A 59 -1.02 -8.70 6.10
CA VAL A 59 0.34 -9.21 5.96
C VAL A 59 1.24 -8.08 5.48
N SER A 60 2.53 -8.18 5.76
CA SER A 60 3.50 -7.21 5.23
C SER A 60 3.81 -7.47 3.75
N PRO A 61 4.11 -6.42 2.96
CA PRO A 61 4.57 -6.60 1.58
C PRO A 61 5.81 -7.49 1.48
N TYR A 62 6.70 -7.41 2.45
CA TYR A 62 7.90 -8.25 2.50
C TYR A 62 7.55 -9.74 2.56
N GLN A 63 6.68 -10.12 3.49
CA GLN A 63 6.23 -11.50 3.65
C GLN A 63 5.54 -12.04 2.40
N LEU A 64 4.75 -11.22 1.69
CA LEU A 64 4.10 -11.63 0.43
C LEU A 64 5.08 -11.86 -0.73
N VAL A 65 6.29 -11.30 -0.64
CA VAL A 65 7.34 -11.49 -1.67
C VAL A 65 8.23 -12.66 -1.33
N TYR A 66 8.69 -12.73 -0.08
CA TYR A 66 9.74 -13.66 0.34
C TYR A 66 9.24 -14.89 1.11
N GLY A 67 7.98 -14.93 1.52
CA GLY A 67 7.37 -16.04 2.26
C GLY A 67 7.48 -15.92 3.79
N HIS A 68 8.49 -15.23 4.28
CA HIS A 68 8.78 -15.13 5.72
C HIS A 68 8.82 -13.66 6.20
N GLU A 69 8.77 -13.49 7.50
CA GLU A 69 8.97 -12.18 8.13
C GLU A 69 10.45 -11.81 8.14
N VAL A 70 10.72 -10.52 7.99
CA VAL A 70 12.09 -10.00 8.05
C VAL A 70 12.65 -10.09 9.46
N VAL A 71 13.95 -10.36 9.55
CA VAL A 71 14.70 -10.23 10.80
C VAL A 71 15.08 -8.76 10.99
N LEU A 72 14.63 -8.15 12.09
CA LEU A 72 14.91 -6.75 12.37
C LEU A 72 16.33 -6.58 12.94
N PRO A 73 17.01 -5.45 12.65
CA PRO A 73 18.36 -5.21 13.15
C PRO A 73 18.50 -5.29 14.68
N TRP A 74 17.44 -4.95 15.43
CA TRP A 74 17.44 -5.05 16.89
C TRP A 74 17.31 -6.50 17.37
N GLU A 75 16.66 -7.37 16.63
CA GLU A 75 16.57 -8.81 16.93
C GLU A 75 17.94 -9.48 16.87
N LEU A 76 18.78 -9.05 15.92
CA LEU A 76 20.18 -9.51 15.84
C LEU A 76 21.02 -9.03 17.02
N LYS A 77 20.71 -7.84 17.55
CA LYS A 77 21.43 -7.30 18.71
C LYS A 77 21.03 -7.92 20.04
N LEU A 78 19.80 -8.41 20.13
CA LEU A 78 19.23 -9.00 21.35
C LEU A 78 19.21 -10.52 21.32
N ASP A 79 19.82 -11.14 20.30
CA ASP A 79 19.80 -12.60 20.09
C ASP A 79 18.41 -13.19 20.31
N SER A 80 17.43 -12.70 19.54
CA SER A 80 16.06 -13.17 19.66
C SER A 80 15.99 -14.69 19.48
N ARG A 81 15.02 -15.36 20.13
CA ARG A 81 14.86 -16.81 20.02
C ARG A 81 14.86 -17.29 18.57
N ARG A 82 14.21 -16.55 17.67
CA ARG A 82 14.16 -16.86 16.24
C ARG A 82 15.55 -16.88 15.62
N VAL A 83 16.39 -15.88 15.91
CA VAL A 83 17.77 -15.80 15.43
C VAL A 83 18.63 -16.91 16.04
N MET A 84 18.48 -17.18 17.33
CA MET A 84 19.21 -18.26 17.99
C MET A 84 18.89 -19.63 17.38
N PHE A 85 17.62 -19.94 17.14
CA PHE A 85 17.22 -21.19 16.49
C PHE A 85 17.73 -21.30 15.06
N GLN A 86 17.66 -20.23 14.31
CA GLN A 86 18.16 -20.18 12.93
C GLN A 86 19.67 -20.47 12.86
N ASN A 87 20.46 -19.94 13.81
CA ASN A 87 21.90 -20.15 13.88
C ASN A 87 22.30 -21.59 14.32
N GLN A 88 21.37 -22.35 14.88
CA GLN A 88 21.59 -23.74 15.29
C GLN A 88 21.27 -24.75 14.18
N LEU A 89 20.58 -24.33 13.12
CA LEU A 89 20.21 -25.20 12.02
C LEU A 89 21.41 -25.54 11.12
N MET A 90 21.49 -26.80 10.72
CA MET A 90 22.40 -27.18 9.63
C MET A 90 21.94 -26.60 8.31
N ALA A 91 22.86 -26.42 7.36
CA ALA A 91 22.54 -25.79 6.07
C ALA A 91 21.42 -26.50 5.31
N ASP A 92 21.37 -27.83 5.39
CA ASP A 92 20.33 -28.63 4.72
C ASP A 92 18.97 -28.47 5.39
N GLU A 93 18.91 -28.42 6.71
CA GLU A 93 17.69 -28.17 7.48
C GLU A 93 17.14 -26.79 7.21
N TYR A 94 18.01 -25.78 7.21
CA TYR A 94 17.64 -24.42 6.85
C TYR A 94 17.08 -24.33 5.43
N SER A 95 17.73 -25.00 4.47
CA SER A 95 17.28 -25.07 3.09
C SER A 95 15.91 -25.74 2.92
N ALA A 96 15.66 -26.82 3.70
CA ALA A 96 14.37 -27.50 3.72
C ALA A 96 13.26 -26.58 4.25
N LEU A 97 13.48 -25.94 5.39
CA LEU A 97 12.51 -24.99 5.97
C LEU A 97 12.19 -23.81 5.03
N MET A 98 13.21 -23.29 4.34
CA MET A 98 13.00 -22.21 3.35
C MET A 98 12.16 -22.68 2.16
N LYS A 99 12.27 -23.94 1.74
CA LYS A 99 11.43 -24.51 0.68
C LYS A 99 9.99 -24.65 1.13
N ASP A 100 9.76 -25.15 2.35
CA ASP A 100 8.42 -25.27 2.92
C ASP A 100 7.73 -23.90 3.02
N GLU A 101 8.43 -22.85 3.48
CA GLU A 101 7.90 -21.49 3.53
C GLU A 101 7.57 -20.93 2.14
N LEU A 102 8.34 -21.28 1.10
CA LEU A 102 8.05 -20.88 -0.27
C LEU A 102 6.84 -21.62 -0.85
N GLU A 103 6.63 -22.88 -0.49
CA GLU A 103 5.43 -23.64 -0.90
C GLU A 103 4.18 -23.04 -0.25
N ASP A 104 4.23 -22.65 1.03
CA ASP A 104 3.13 -22.01 1.74
C ASP A 104 2.82 -20.58 1.25
N LEU A 105 3.77 -19.94 0.57
CA LEU A 105 3.63 -18.56 0.10
C LEU A 105 2.42 -18.36 -0.82
N ALA A 106 2.09 -19.34 -1.65
CA ALA A 106 0.91 -19.29 -2.52
C ALA A 106 -0.40 -19.19 -1.70
N GLY A 107 -0.48 -19.93 -0.60
CA GLY A 107 -1.59 -19.87 0.36
C GLY A 107 -1.68 -18.50 1.04
N HIS A 108 -0.56 -17.96 1.50
CA HIS A 108 -0.50 -16.63 2.11
C HIS A 108 -0.94 -15.52 1.15
N ARG A 109 -0.54 -15.60 -0.12
CA ARG A 109 -0.96 -14.65 -1.16
C ARG A 109 -2.45 -14.74 -1.44
N LEU A 110 -3.01 -15.95 -1.50
CA LEU A 110 -4.44 -16.15 -1.68
C LEU A 110 -5.24 -15.56 -0.51
N MET A 111 -4.83 -15.83 0.72
CA MET A 111 -5.47 -15.26 1.91
C MET A 111 -5.39 -13.73 1.95
N ALA A 112 -4.27 -13.16 1.55
CA ALA A 112 -4.12 -11.71 1.44
C ALA A 112 -5.07 -11.13 0.38
N LEU A 113 -5.26 -11.81 -0.76
CA LEU A 113 -6.20 -11.41 -1.79
C LEU A 113 -7.65 -11.43 -1.27
N ILE A 114 -8.05 -12.50 -0.61
CA ILE A 114 -9.38 -12.62 0.03
C ILE A 114 -9.61 -11.47 1.03
N ASN A 115 -8.62 -11.14 1.85
CA ASN A 115 -8.69 -10.02 2.78
C ASN A 115 -8.87 -8.67 2.07
N VAL A 116 -8.18 -8.45 0.95
CA VAL A 116 -8.33 -7.23 0.14
C VAL A 116 -9.74 -7.14 -0.42
N GLU A 117 -10.28 -8.22 -0.96
CA GLU A 117 -11.64 -8.26 -1.52
C GLU A 117 -12.70 -8.02 -0.43
N ALA A 118 -12.57 -8.68 0.72
CA ALA A 118 -13.44 -8.45 1.86
C ALA A 118 -13.40 -6.99 2.35
N ASN A 119 -12.20 -6.40 2.38
CA ASN A 119 -12.01 -5.00 2.74
C ASN A 119 -12.65 -4.05 1.72
N LYS A 120 -12.49 -4.31 0.42
CA LYS A 120 -13.15 -3.55 -0.65
C LYS A 120 -14.68 -3.60 -0.51
N ALA A 121 -15.24 -4.79 -0.33
CA ALA A 121 -16.69 -4.97 -0.15
C ALA A 121 -17.20 -4.25 1.10
N ARG A 122 -16.43 -4.23 2.20
CA ARG A 122 -16.77 -3.49 3.42
C ARG A 122 -16.78 -1.98 3.19
N VAL A 123 -15.76 -1.45 2.51
CA VAL A 123 -15.62 -0.03 2.20
C VAL A 123 -16.72 0.41 1.24
N SER A 124 -17.04 -0.38 0.20
CA SER A 124 -18.15 -0.11 -0.73
C SER A 124 -19.47 -0.01 0.02
N ARG A 125 -19.80 -1.01 0.83
CA ARG A 125 -21.03 -1.00 1.64
C ARG A 125 -21.15 0.22 2.55
N TRP A 126 -20.02 0.65 3.13
CA TRP A 126 -19.99 1.85 3.97
C TRP A 126 -20.19 3.12 3.16
N TYR A 127 -19.60 3.20 1.98
CA TYR A 127 -19.76 4.31 1.05
C TYR A 127 -21.20 4.40 0.54
N ASP A 128 -21.75 3.27 0.07
CA ASP A 128 -23.09 3.19 -0.50
C ASP A 128 -24.18 3.63 0.50
N LYS A 129 -23.99 3.36 1.80
CA LYS A 129 -24.88 3.89 2.86
C LYS A 129 -24.94 5.40 2.92
N LYS A 130 -23.90 6.11 2.45
CA LYS A 130 -23.81 7.58 2.47
C LYS A 130 -24.20 8.21 1.14
N VAL A 131 -24.21 7.43 0.08
CA VAL A 131 -24.61 7.92 -1.25
C VAL A 131 -26.12 8.05 -1.29
N LYS A 132 -26.59 9.27 -1.57
CA LYS A 132 -27.99 9.51 -1.87
C LYS A 132 -28.20 9.26 -3.34
N ALA A 133 -29.12 8.36 -3.67
CA ALA A 133 -29.54 8.16 -5.05
C ALA A 133 -30.15 9.48 -5.56
N LYS A 134 -29.64 9.98 -6.68
CA LYS A 134 -30.21 11.11 -7.40
C LYS A 134 -30.80 10.57 -8.69
N THR A 135 -32.08 10.77 -8.87
CA THR A 135 -32.77 10.52 -10.15
C THR A 135 -32.92 11.86 -10.86
N PHE A 136 -32.65 11.89 -12.15
CA PHE A 136 -32.82 13.10 -12.97
C PHE A 136 -33.85 12.78 -14.04
N GLU A 137 -34.79 13.70 -14.24
CA GLU A 137 -35.78 13.62 -15.31
C GLU A 137 -35.36 14.49 -16.50
N GLN A 138 -35.86 14.13 -17.67
CA GLN A 138 -35.55 14.89 -18.88
C GLN A 138 -36.15 16.29 -18.78
N GLY A 139 -35.29 17.32 -18.83
CA GLY A 139 -35.69 18.73 -18.68
C GLY A 139 -35.28 19.33 -17.33
N GLU A 140 -34.77 18.56 -16.37
CA GLU A 140 -34.24 19.10 -15.13
C GLU A 140 -32.92 19.87 -15.36
N LEU A 141 -32.79 21.01 -14.66
CA LEU A 141 -31.55 21.78 -14.62
C LEU A 141 -30.53 21.11 -13.70
N VAL A 142 -29.42 20.70 -14.28
CA VAL A 142 -28.31 20.08 -13.52
C VAL A 142 -27.07 20.96 -13.54
N TRP A 143 -26.40 21.08 -12.41
CA TRP A 143 -25.08 21.73 -12.32
C TRP A 143 -24.00 20.79 -12.79
N LYS A 144 -23.35 21.11 -13.91
CA LYS A 144 -22.13 20.43 -14.37
C LYS A 144 -20.95 21.34 -14.13
N LEU A 145 -19.98 20.90 -13.34
CA LEU A 145 -18.72 21.62 -13.21
C LEU A 145 -17.92 21.44 -14.51
N ILE A 146 -17.85 22.46 -15.31
CA ILE A 146 -16.99 22.55 -16.49
C ILE A 146 -15.74 23.30 -16.06
N LEU A 147 -14.61 22.60 -15.94
CA LEU A 147 -13.32 23.24 -15.77
C LEU A 147 -12.85 23.72 -17.14
N PRO A 148 -12.53 25.03 -17.32
CA PRO A 148 -11.98 25.52 -18.57
C PRO A 148 -10.67 24.79 -18.86
N ILE A 149 -10.53 24.27 -20.07
CA ILE A 149 -9.30 23.59 -20.51
C ILE A 149 -8.13 24.58 -20.40
N GLY A 150 -7.07 24.15 -19.70
CA GLY A 150 -5.85 24.96 -19.54
C GLY A 150 -5.82 25.93 -18.36
N THR A 151 -6.90 26.10 -17.60
CA THR A 151 -6.87 26.91 -16.37
C THR A 151 -6.54 26.05 -15.16
N LYS A 152 -5.47 26.44 -14.47
CA LYS A 152 -5.11 25.80 -13.20
C LYS A 152 -6.06 26.26 -12.10
N SER A 153 -6.80 25.33 -11.51
CA SER A 153 -7.59 25.62 -10.33
C SER A 153 -6.67 25.95 -9.15
N SER A 154 -6.95 27.02 -8.42
CA SER A 154 -6.24 27.35 -7.17
C SER A 154 -6.33 26.22 -6.13
N LYS A 155 -7.40 25.43 -6.18
CA LYS A 155 -7.65 24.29 -5.29
C LYS A 155 -6.81 23.06 -5.66
N PHE A 156 -6.54 22.84 -6.95
CA PHE A 156 -5.82 21.66 -7.46
C PHE A 156 -4.38 21.99 -7.92
N GLY A 157 -4.01 23.25 -8.04
CA GLY A 157 -2.67 23.69 -8.43
C GLY A 157 -2.22 23.08 -9.75
N LYS A 158 -1.00 22.52 -9.78
CA LYS A 158 -0.42 21.85 -10.96
C LYS A 158 -1.13 20.55 -11.38
N TRP A 159 -2.05 20.04 -10.57
CA TRP A 159 -2.83 18.85 -10.82
C TRP A 159 -4.23 19.16 -11.37
N SER A 160 -4.46 20.39 -11.82
CA SER A 160 -5.69 20.72 -12.53
C SER A 160 -5.75 19.92 -13.83
N PRO A 161 -6.87 19.29 -14.17
CA PRO A 161 -7.02 18.63 -15.46
C PRO A 161 -6.91 19.67 -16.58
N THR A 162 -6.06 19.37 -17.55
CA THR A 162 -5.90 20.13 -18.80
C THR A 162 -6.96 19.76 -19.82
#